data_e75acf1541618a3580ee5138e283977b
#
_entry.id   e75acf1541618a3580ee5138e283977b
#
_cell.length_a   1.000
_cell.length_b   1.000
_cell.length_c   1.000
_cell.angle_alpha   90.00
_cell.angle_beta   90.00
_cell.angle_gamma   90.00
#
_symmetry.space_group_name_H-M   'P 1'
#
loop_
_entity.id
_entity.type
_entity.pdbx_description
1 polymer ?
#
loop_
_entity_poly.entity_id
_entity_poly.type
_entity_poly.pdbx_seq_one_letter_code
_entity_poly.pdbx_strand_id
1 'polypeptide(L)'
;MASSSPLVDLVQLIARSLVDQPDQVVVREVPGDRFPRIELTVAREDIGKVIGKDGRTAQSIRTVLNAAASKAGRRAHLDILD
;
A
#
# COMPACT_ATOMS: atom_id res chain seq x y z
N MET A 1 10.85 -16.26 12.36
CA MET A 1 10.26 -14.96 12.19
C MET A 1 9.80 -14.76 10.76
N ALA A 2 8.59 -14.35 10.60
CA ALA A 2 8.09 -14.07 9.27
C ALA A 2 8.89 -12.92 8.68
N SER A 3 9.40 -13.12 7.49
CA SER A 3 10.08 -12.05 6.80
C SER A 3 9.01 -11.14 6.22
N SER A 4 8.96 -9.90 6.64
CA SER A 4 8.08 -8.95 5.99
C SER A 4 8.76 -8.42 4.74
N SER A 5 7.94 -8.17 3.74
CA SER A 5 8.39 -7.48 2.56
C SER A 5 8.63 -6.01 2.92
N PRO A 6 9.77 -5.42 2.54
CA PRO A 6 9.98 -3.99 2.74
C PRO A 6 8.88 -3.13 2.09
N LEU A 7 8.29 -3.61 1.00
CA LEU A 7 7.21 -2.88 0.33
C LEU A 7 5.93 -2.93 1.15
N VAL A 8 5.64 -4.07 1.77
CA VAL A 8 4.50 -4.19 2.67
C VAL A 8 4.67 -3.27 3.87
N ASP A 9 5.87 -3.26 4.45
CA ASP A 9 6.16 -2.42 5.61
C ASP A 9 5.99 -0.94 5.28
N LEU A 10 6.44 -0.54 4.09
CA LEU A 10 6.31 0.85 3.64
C LEU A 10 4.84 1.26 3.50
N VAL A 11 4.05 0.46 2.82
CA VAL A 11 2.63 0.76 2.63
C VAL A 11 1.90 0.76 3.97
N GLN A 12 2.25 -0.16 4.86
CA GLN A 12 1.67 -0.23 6.19
C GLN A 12 1.94 1.05 6.99
N LEU A 13 3.17 1.52 6.95
CA LEU A 13 3.54 2.75 7.64
C LEU A 13 2.75 3.94 7.11
N ILE A 14 2.68 4.07 5.78
CA ILE A 14 1.98 5.18 5.16
C ILE A 14 0.49 5.13 5.52
N ALA A 15 -0.14 3.98 5.33
CA ALA A 15 -1.58 3.84 5.57
C ALA A 15 -1.93 4.10 7.04
N ARG A 16 -1.17 3.54 7.97
CA ARG A 16 -1.41 3.77 9.40
C ARG A 16 -1.26 5.22 9.79
N SER A 17 -0.42 5.94 9.09
CA SER A 17 -0.21 7.36 9.37
C SER A 17 -1.37 8.23 8.89
N LEU A 18 -2.15 7.74 7.94
CA LEU A 18 -3.23 8.51 7.32
C LEU A 18 -4.61 8.24 7.91
N VAL A 19 -4.83 7.04 8.45
CA VAL A 19 -6.17 6.61 8.84
C VAL A 19 -6.45 6.90 10.30
N ASP A 20 -7.74 6.91 10.65
CA ASP A 20 -8.18 7.05 12.05
C ASP A 20 -8.17 5.73 12.79
N GLN A 21 -8.25 4.62 12.06
CA GLN A 21 -8.30 3.29 12.64
C GLN A 21 -7.13 2.44 12.16
N PRO A 22 -5.92 2.71 12.67
CA PRO A 22 -4.73 1.98 12.21
C PRO A 22 -4.79 0.48 12.49
N ASP A 23 -5.56 0.05 13.49
CA ASP A 23 -5.73 -1.37 13.79
C ASP A 23 -6.41 -2.13 12.66
N GLN A 24 -7.14 -1.41 11.79
CA GLN A 24 -7.85 -2.01 10.67
C GLN A 24 -7.03 -2.10 9.41
N VAL A 25 -5.80 -1.57 9.43
CA VAL A 25 -4.94 -1.60 8.26
C VAL A 25 -4.37 -3.01 8.08
N VAL A 26 -4.61 -3.59 6.92
CA VAL A 26 -4.04 -4.89 6.54
C VAL A 26 -3.37 -4.72 5.18
N VAL A 27 -2.12 -5.11 5.10
CA VAL A 27 -1.37 -5.03 3.85
C VAL A 27 -0.81 -6.42 3.55
N ARG A 28 -1.01 -6.88 2.32
CA ARG A 28 -0.52 -8.18 1.88
C ARG A 28 0.15 -8.07 0.54
N GLU A 29 1.22 -8.82 0.38
CA GLU A 29 1.84 -8.98 -0.92
C GLU A 29 1.28 -10.23 -1.58
N VAL A 30 0.79 -10.09 -2.81
CA VAL A 30 0.17 -11.19 -3.57
C VAL A 30 0.94 -11.34 -4.87
N PRO A 31 1.25 -12.58 -5.29
CA PRO A 31 1.91 -12.77 -6.57
C PRO A 31 1.05 -12.25 -7.72
N GLY A 32 1.68 -11.54 -8.65
CA GLY A 32 1.05 -11.10 -9.88
C GLY A 32 1.69 -11.81 -11.07
N ASP A 33 1.20 -11.50 -12.25
CA ASP A 33 1.71 -12.14 -13.47
C ASP A 33 3.17 -11.78 -13.74
N ARG A 34 3.52 -10.51 -13.56
CA ARG A 34 4.88 -10.01 -13.80
C ARG A 34 5.50 -9.45 -12.55
N PHE A 35 4.72 -8.79 -11.72
CA PHE A 35 5.20 -8.20 -10.49
C PHE A 35 4.18 -8.40 -9.38
N PRO A 36 4.63 -8.36 -8.12
CA PRO A 36 3.72 -8.54 -7.00
C PRO A 36 2.72 -7.40 -6.93
N ARG A 37 1.57 -7.70 -6.37
CA ARG A 37 0.58 -6.70 -6.00
C ARG A 37 0.61 -6.54 -4.49
N ILE A 38 0.56 -5.30 -4.06
CA ILE A 38 0.43 -4.97 -2.66
C ILE A 38 -1.02 -4.59 -2.42
N GLU A 39 -1.74 -5.42 -1.69
CA GLU A 39 -3.15 -5.19 -1.39
C GLU A 39 -3.27 -4.48 -0.06
N LEU A 40 -3.97 -3.36 -0.07
CA LEU A 40 -4.20 -2.55 1.11
C LEU A 40 -5.68 -2.55 1.46
N THR A 41 -5.98 -2.92 2.71
CA THR A 41 -7.33 -2.84 3.26
C THR A 41 -7.30 -1.93 4.47
N VAL A 42 -8.27 -1.05 4.58
CA VAL A 42 -8.43 -0.17 5.73
C VAL A 42 -9.89 -0.22 6.18
N ALA A 43 -10.19 0.39 7.32
CA ALA A 43 -11.58 0.54 7.74
C ALA A 43 -12.35 1.28 6.64
N ARG A 44 -13.60 0.90 6.44
CA ARG A 44 -14.44 1.48 5.39
C ARG A 44 -14.47 3.00 5.49
N GLU A 45 -14.58 3.53 6.69
CA GLU A 45 -14.63 4.98 6.93
C GLU A 45 -13.34 5.68 6.54
N ASP A 46 -12.26 4.94 6.43
CA ASP A 46 -10.93 5.49 6.15
C ASP A 46 -10.52 5.38 4.70
N ILE A 47 -11.32 4.72 3.85
CA ILE A 47 -10.96 4.53 2.44
C ILE A 47 -10.69 5.86 1.77
N GLY A 48 -11.52 6.86 2.02
CA GLY A 48 -11.32 8.19 1.44
C GLY A 48 -10.01 8.84 1.83
N LYS A 49 -9.46 8.48 3.00
CA LYS A 49 -8.19 9.05 3.46
C LYS A 49 -6.99 8.50 2.71
N VAL A 50 -7.08 7.26 2.23
CA VAL A 50 -5.98 6.66 1.46
C VAL A 50 -6.13 6.91 -0.03
N ILE A 51 -7.35 7.16 -0.51
CA ILE A 51 -7.59 7.56 -1.90
C ILE A 51 -7.24 9.03 -2.08
N GLY A 52 -7.77 9.88 -1.19
CA GLY A 52 -7.56 11.30 -1.25
C GLY A 52 -8.40 11.98 -2.31
N LYS A 53 -8.36 13.31 -2.32
CA LYS A 53 -9.10 14.11 -3.28
C LYS A 53 -8.59 13.82 -4.69
N ASP A 54 -9.48 13.47 -5.58
CA ASP A 54 -9.16 13.16 -6.98
C ASP A 54 -8.14 12.01 -7.11
N GLY A 55 -8.07 11.14 -6.10
CA GLY A 55 -7.15 10.01 -6.11
C GLY A 55 -5.70 10.37 -5.88
N ARG A 56 -5.41 11.59 -5.44
CA ARG A 56 -4.02 12.07 -5.34
C ARG A 56 -3.21 11.37 -4.27
N THR A 57 -3.83 11.03 -3.15
CA THR A 57 -3.11 10.33 -2.09
C THR A 57 -2.72 8.93 -2.56
N ALA A 58 -3.65 8.20 -3.16
CA ALA A 58 -3.37 6.88 -3.71
C ALA A 58 -2.27 6.96 -4.77
N GLN A 59 -2.31 7.99 -5.61
CA GLN A 59 -1.30 8.18 -6.64
C GLN A 59 0.09 8.42 -6.02
N SER A 60 0.14 9.22 -4.96
CA SER A 60 1.39 9.47 -4.24
C SER A 60 1.94 8.20 -3.60
N ILE A 61 1.07 7.39 -3.02
CA ILE A 61 1.48 6.12 -2.43
C ILE A 61 2.06 5.20 -3.51
N ARG A 62 1.41 5.14 -4.67
CA ARG A 62 1.90 4.34 -5.79
C ARG A 62 3.27 4.81 -6.26
N THR A 63 3.46 6.12 -6.32
CA THR A 63 4.74 6.68 -6.74
C THR A 63 5.86 6.30 -5.78
N VAL A 64 5.61 6.44 -4.47
CA VAL A 64 6.59 6.08 -3.45
C VAL A 64 6.87 4.58 -3.48
N LEU A 65 5.82 3.77 -3.61
CA LEU A 65 5.94 2.32 -3.66
C LEU A 65 6.81 1.89 -4.84
N ASN A 66 6.57 2.46 -6.01
CA ASN A 66 7.32 2.09 -7.20
C ASN A 66 8.75 2.60 -7.16
N ALA A 67 8.99 3.75 -6.54
CA ALA A 67 10.35 4.24 -6.33
C ALA A 67 11.14 3.28 -5.44
N ALA A 68 10.53 2.80 -4.37
CA ALA A 68 11.17 1.85 -3.47
C ALA A 68 11.41 0.50 -4.15
N ALA A 69 10.45 0.02 -4.91
CA ALA A 69 10.58 -1.23 -5.65
C ALA A 69 11.66 -1.13 -6.72
N SER A 70 11.76 0.00 -7.39
CA SER A 70 12.73 0.23 -8.43
C SER A 70 14.16 0.15 -7.91
N LYS A 71 14.41 0.61 -6.70
CA LYS A 71 15.73 0.50 -6.09
C LYS A 71 16.18 -0.95 -5.93
N ALA A 72 15.23 -1.86 -5.79
CA ALA A 72 15.51 -3.29 -5.70
C ALA A 72 15.43 -3.98 -7.08
N GLY A 73 15.31 -3.21 -8.15
CA GLY A 73 15.16 -3.77 -9.50
C GLY A 73 13.81 -4.41 -9.73
N ARG A 74 12.79 -3.95 -9.03
CA ARG A 74 11.46 -4.56 -9.05
C ARG A 74 10.40 -3.52 -9.38
N ARG A 75 9.19 -4.02 -9.62
CA ARG A 75 7.98 -3.20 -9.73
C ARG A 75 6.93 -3.78 -8.80
N ALA A 76 5.96 -2.96 -8.45
CA ALA A 76 4.84 -3.42 -7.64
C ALA A 76 3.60 -2.59 -7.96
N HIS A 77 2.45 -3.23 -7.87
CA HIS A 77 1.17 -2.56 -8.01
C HIS A 77 0.54 -2.38 -6.64
N LEU A 78 -0.08 -1.25 -6.43
CA LEU A 78 -0.89 -1.03 -5.23
C LEU A 78 -2.36 -1.22 -5.59
N ASP A 79 -3.04 -2.05 -4.81
CA ASP A 79 -4.45 -2.34 -5.00
C ASP A 79 -5.17 -2.00 -3.69
N ILE A 80 -5.99 -0.97 -3.71
CA ILE A 80 -6.74 -0.57 -2.51
C ILE A 80 -8.10 -1.26 -2.59
N LEU A 81 -8.32 -2.15 -1.64
CA LEU A 81 -9.55 -2.94 -1.61
C LEU A 81 -10.63 -2.23 -0.80
N ASP A 82 -11.87 -2.36 -1.21
CA ASP A 82 -13.00 -1.85 -0.41
C ASP A 82 -14.07 -2.94 -0.12
#